data_544432f4e3611ec834403a699b170417
#
_entry.id   544432f4e3611ec834403a699b170417
#
_cell.length_a   1.000
_cell.length_b   1.000
_cell.length_c   1.000
_cell.angle_alpha   90.00
_cell.angle_beta   90.00
_cell.angle_gamma   90.00
#
_symmetry.space_group_name_H-M   'P 1'
#
loop_
_entity.id
_entity.type
_entity.pdbx_description
1 polymer ?
#
loop_
_entity_poly.entity_id
_entity_poly.type
_entity_poly.pdbx_seq_one_letter_code
_entity_poly.pdbx_strand_id
1 'polypeptide(L)'
;MRVTSFVLALVVLLAGCNQQPQRQPKMSDAQISRLHRELPGLTDECLDKIKWDGIQAMPAETDKCFKMLPASRWRGLWRRDLETSVFCPAPEKECPSGRATYPLLLEFRRGSEPPGIGADTPLGGLYAVDFIGRRTAHGGIYGDGAGAQALVVDRLISISEIEAPRKE
;
A
#
# COMPACT_ATOMS: atom_id res chain seq x y z
N MET A 1 19.24 -79.13 32.78
CA MET A 1 19.91 -78.04 32.13
C MET A 1 18.86 -77.09 31.56
N ARG A 2 18.67 -75.92 32.16
CA ARG A 2 17.71 -74.90 31.74
C ARG A 2 18.50 -73.77 31.08
N VAL A 3 18.26 -73.53 29.79
CA VAL A 3 18.83 -72.42 29.03
C VAL A 3 17.81 -71.30 29.04
N THR A 4 18.08 -70.26 29.78
CA THR A 4 17.30 -69.01 29.83
C THR A 4 17.78 -68.09 28.72
N SER A 5 17.00 -67.94 27.65
CA SER A 5 17.23 -66.95 26.62
C SER A 5 16.82 -65.55 27.08
N PHE A 6 17.82 -64.69 27.24
CA PHE A 6 17.59 -63.25 27.39
C PHE A 6 17.34 -62.59 26.04
N VAL A 7 16.13 -62.17 25.79
CA VAL A 7 15.79 -61.34 24.66
C VAL A 7 15.99 -59.89 25.08
N LEU A 8 17.08 -59.25 24.61
CA LEU A 8 17.37 -57.85 24.83
C LEU A 8 16.55 -57.04 23.82
N ALA A 9 15.44 -56.46 24.27
CA ALA A 9 14.64 -55.55 23.42
C ALA A 9 15.35 -54.20 23.32
N LEU A 10 15.99 -53.93 22.20
CA LEU A 10 16.60 -52.63 21.85
C LEU A 10 15.49 -51.66 21.40
N VAL A 11 14.98 -50.89 22.32
CA VAL A 11 14.05 -49.78 22.01
C VAL A 11 14.85 -48.62 21.49
N VAL A 12 14.97 -48.52 20.15
CA VAL A 12 15.55 -47.32 19.50
C VAL A 12 14.49 -46.21 19.56
N LEU A 13 14.65 -45.30 20.52
CA LEU A 13 13.92 -44.05 20.58
C LEU A 13 14.35 -43.18 19.42
N LEU A 14 13.65 -43.24 18.31
CA LEU A 14 13.72 -42.26 17.21
C LEU A 14 13.10 -40.96 17.71
N ALA A 15 13.82 -40.19 18.50
CA ALA A 15 13.55 -38.79 18.73
C ALA A 15 13.83 -38.05 17.42
N GLY A 16 12.92 -38.15 16.47
CA GLY A 16 12.89 -37.33 15.28
C GLY A 16 12.75 -35.88 15.72
N CYS A 17 13.86 -35.15 15.83
CA CYS A 17 13.84 -33.70 15.92
C CYS A 17 13.12 -33.21 14.66
N ASN A 18 11.84 -32.91 14.79
CA ASN A 18 11.03 -32.23 13.79
C ASN A 18 11.52 -30.77 13.76
N GLN A 19 12.75 -30.54 13.24
CA GLN A 19 13.26 -29.22 12.98
C GLN A 19 12.44 -28.67 11.79
N GLN A 20 11.32 -27.99 12.13
CA GLN A 20 10.69 -27.12 11.17
C GLN A 20 11.78 -26.17 10.64
N PRO A 21 11.95 -26.07 9.31
CA PRO A 21 12.94 -25.15 8.75
C PRO A 21 12.65 -23.76 9.31
N GLN A 22 13.57 -23.23 10.12
CA GLN A 22 13.45 -21.88 10.66
C GLN A 22 13.41 -20.92 9.48
N ARG A 23 12.26 -20.29 9.29
CA ARG A 23 12.09 -19.25 8.27
C ARG A 23 13.08 -18.13 8.57
N GLN A 24 14.03 -17.91 7.67
CA GLN A 24 14.97 -16.83 7.81
C GLN A 24 14.37 -15.52 7.28
N PRO A 25 14.49 -14.40 8.01
CA PRO A 25 14.03 -13.11 7.52
C PRO A 25 14.84 -12.70 6.28
N LYS A 26 14.17 -12.13 5.29
CA LYS A 26 14.80 -11.60 4.07
C LYS A 26 15.48 -10.24 4.30
N MET A 27 15.08 -9.52 5.35
CA MET A 27 15.68 -8.27 5.75
C MET A 27 16.12 -8.32 7.21
N SER A 28 17.30 -7.77 7.49
CA SER A 28 17.83 -7.64 8.84
C SER A 28 17.08 -6.57 9.64
N ASP A 29 17.15 -6.62 10.97
CA ASP A 29 16.55 -5.61 11.85
C ASP A 29 17.10 -4.20 11.59
N ALA A 30 18.37 -4.08 11.21
CA ALA A 30 18.98 -2.81 10.82
C ALA A 30 18.37 -2.23 9.55
N GLN A 31 18.09 -3.08 8.55
CA GLN A 31 17.41 -2.67 7.31
C GLN A 31 15.95 -2.25 7.57
N ILE A 32 15.24 -2.99 8.41
CA ILE A 32 13.86 -2.64 8.82
C ILE A 32 13.84 -1.32 9.60
N SER A 33 14.79 -1.12 10.53
CA SER A 33 14.92 0.15 11.27
C SER A 33 15.23 1.33 10.37
N ARG A 34 16.03 1.13 9.33
CA ARG A 34 16.29 2.15 8.32
C ARG A 34 15.02 2.46 7.51
N LEU A 35 14.35 1.44 7.01
CA LEU A 35 13.09 1.59 6.26
C LEU A 35 12.04 2.36 7.07
N HIS A 36 11.89 2.04 8.36
CA HIS A 36 10.94 2.75 9.24
C HIS A 36 11.30 4.23 9.44
N ARG A 37 12.59 4.59 9.44
CA ARG A 37 13.01 6.01 9.49
C ARG A 37 12.74 6.74 8.17
N GLU A 38 12.91 6.06 7.05
CA GLU A 38 12.66 6.63 5.72
C GLU A 38 11.14 6.72 5.40
N LEU A 39 10.35 5.77 5.92
CA LEU A 39 8.91 5.69 5.74
C LEU A 39 8.20 5.57 7.12
N PRO A 40 8.14 6.65 7.90
CA PRO A 40 7.64 6.60 9.29
C PRO A 40 6.14 6.29 9.40
N GLY A 41 5.42 6.34 8.29
CA GLY A 41 4.01 5.97 8.21
C GLY A 41 3.72 4.49 8.09
N LEU A 42 4.72 3.62 7.87
CA LEU A 42 4.50 2.18 7.78
C LEU A 42 3.93 1.61 9.09
N THR A 43 2.98 0.69 8.95
CA THR A 43 2.43 -0.06 10.08
C THR A 43 3.39 -1.17 10.50
N ASP A 44 3.34 -1.58 11.77
CA ASP A 44 4.18 -2.67 12.28
C ASP A 44 3.90 -3.98 11.55
N GLU A 45 2.64 -4.23 11.19
CA GLU A 45 2.24 -5.40 10.40
C GLU A 45 2.89 -5.41 9.01
N CYS A 46 2.94 -4.25 8.35
CA CYS A 46 3.60 -4.13 7.04
C CYS A 46 5.12 -4.28 7.17
N LEU A 47 5.73 -3.70 8.20
CA LEU A 47 7.17 -3.86 8.48
C LEU A 47 7.52 -5.33 8.74
N ASP A 48 6.70 -6.05 9.51
CA ASP A 48 6.90 -7.47 9.76
C ASP A 48 6.80 -8.29 8.47
N LYS A 49 5.78 -8.04 7.66
CA LYS A 49 5.64 -8.68 6.35
C LYS A 49 6.86 -8.45 5.45
N ILE A 50 7.34 -7.20 5.37
CA ILE A 50 8.53 -6.85 4.60
C ILE A 50 9.77 -7.55 5.14
N LYS A 51 9.93 -7.64 6.47
CA LYS A 51 11.04 -8.35 7.11
C LYS A 51 11.13 -9.81 6.67
N TRP A 52 10.00 -10.50 6.65
CA TRP A 52 9.98 -11.94 6.32
C TRP A 52 9.91 -12.24 4.83
N ASP A 53 9.23 -11.42 4.05
CA ASP A 53 8.93 -11.69 2.63
C ASP A 53 9.72 -10.78 1.66
N GLY A 54 10.41 -9.77 2.19
CA GLY A 54 11.15 -8.78 1.40
C GLY A 54 10.28 -7.59 0.97
N ILE A 55 10.93 -6.55 0.46
CA ILE A 55 10.25 -5.29 0.07
C ILE A 55 9.18 -5.51 -1.02
N GLN A 56 9.35 -6.49 -1.89
CA GLN A 56 8.39 -6.83 -2.94
C GLN A 56 7.06 -7.39 -2.41
N ALA A 57 7.02 -7.76 -1.13
CA ALA A 57 5.80 -8.20 -0.48
C ALA A 57 4.94 -7.04 0.06
N MET A 58 5.44 -5.80 -0.05
CA MET A 58 4.66 -4.62 0.29
C MET A 58 3.42 -4.54 -0.61
N PRO A 59 2.22 -4.42 -0.04
CA PRO A 59 0.99 -4.21 -0.82
C PRO A 59 1.09 -2.95 -1.69
N ALA A 60 0.51 -3.02 -2.88
CA ALA A 60 0.42 -1.86 -3.76
C ALA A 60 -0.56 -0.79 -3.22
N GLU A 61 -1.58 -1.25 -2.48
CA GLU A 61 -2.57 -0.36 -1.87
C GLU A 61 -1.99 0.33 -0.63
N THR A 62 -1.95 1.65 -0.63
CA THR A 62 -1.38 2.47 0.45
C THR A 62 -2.03 2.18 1.81
N ASP A 63 -3.35 2.02 1.86
CA ASP A 63 -4.08 1.79 3.12
C ASP A 63 -3.86 0.41 3.75
N LYS A 64 -3.16 -0.49 3.06
CA LYS A 64 -2.74 -1.80 3.57
C LYS A 64 -1.40 -1.78 4.30
N CYS A 65 -0.63 -0.73 4.10
CA CYS A 65 0.74 -0.66 4.59
C CYS A 65 1.03 0.58 5.43
N PHE A 66 0.27 1.65 5.25
CA PHE A 66 0.51 2.92 5.93
C PHE A 66 -0.59 3.26 6.93
N LYS A 67 -0.19 3.95 8.01
CA LYS A 67 -1.12 4.51 9.01
C LYS A 67 -1.98 5.58 8.36
N MET A 68 -3.30 5.41 8.47
CA MET A 68 -4.28 6.32 7.90
C MET A 68 -4.95 7.15 8.99
N LEU A 69 -5.27 8.40 8.68
CA LEU A 69 -6.15 9.24 9.50
C LEU A 69 -7.60 8.76 9.35
N PRO A 70 -8.49 9.10 10.30
CA PRO A 70 -9.91 8.81 10.17
C PRO A 70 -10.51 9.31 8.85
N ALA A 71 -11.49 8.57 8.34
CA ALA A 71 -12.19 8.95 7.11
C ALA A 71 -12.90 10.30 7.28
N SER A 72 -12.79 11.16 6.25
CA SER A 72 -13.45 12.46 6.18
C SER A 72 -13.96 12.71 4.76
N ARG A 73 -14.85 13.72 4.63
CA ARG A 73 -15.35 14.13 3.33
C ARG A 73 -14.36 15.08 2.68
N TRP A 74 -14.07 14.85 1.43
CA TRP A 74 -13.17 15.63 0.59
C TRP A 74 -13.90 16.13 -0.64
N ARG A 75 -13.61 17.38 -1.02
CA ARG A 75 -14.09 18.00 -2.25
C ARG A 75 -12.93 18.73 -2.90
N GLY A 76 -12.86 18.73 -4.22
CA GLY A 76 -11.81 19.41 -4.95
C GLY A 76 -11.72 18.93 -6.39
N LEU A 77 -10.56 19.17 -6.94
CA LEU A 77 -10.20 18.80 -8.30
C LEU A 77 -9.27 17.58 -8.27
N TRP A 78 -9.52 16.66 -9.17
CA TRP A 78 -8.66 15.52 -9.42
C TRP A 78 -8.15 15.58 -10.85
N ARG A 79 -6.81 15.67 -10.98
CA ARG A 79 -6.12 15.58 -12.26
C ARG A 79 -5.47 14.22 -12.40
N ARG A 80 -5.73 13.59 -13.53
CA ARG A 80 -5.17 12.30 -13.90
C ARG A 80 -4.21 12.47 -15.06
N ASP A 81 -2.92 12.45 -14.78
CA ASP A 81 -1.84 12.50 -15.77
C ASP A 81 -1.16 11.13 -15.93
N LEU A 82 -0.23 11.00 -16.88
CA LEU A 82 0.47 9.76 -17.20
C LEU A 82 1.18 9.14 -15.98
N GLU A 83 1.78 10.00 -15.15
CA GLU A 83 2.61 9.55 -14.02
C GLU A 83 2.01 9.94 -12.67
N THR A 84 0.91 10.67 -12.64
CA THR A 84 0.39 11.23 -11.40
C THR A 84 -1.14 11.24 -11.37
N SER A 85 -1.66 10.98 -10.17
CA SER A 85 -3.07 11.08 -9.84
C SER A 85 -3.19 12.09 -8.70
N VAL A 86 -3.31 13.38 -9.04
CA VAL A 86 -3.17 14.49 -8.08
C VAL A 86 -4.53 15.01 -7.65
N PHE A 87 -4.71 15.21 -6.34
CA PHE A 87 -5.88 15.86 -5.76
C PHE A 87 -5.54 17.26 -5.25
N CYS A 88 -6.32 18.23 -5.70
CA CYS A 88 -6.27 19.63 -5.27
C CYS A 88 -7.54 19.91 -4.47
N PRO A 89 -7.44 19.99 -3.12
CA PRO A 89 -8.61 20.18 -2.26
C PRO A 89 -9.23 21.56 -2.45
N ALA A 90 -10.56 21.66 -2.30
CA ALA A 90 -11.24 22.95 -2.26
C ALA A 90 -10.64 23.85 -1.13
N PRO A 91 -10.51 25.16 -1.33
CA PRO A 91 -11.14 25.99 -2.39
C PRO A 91 -10.31 26.17 -3.68
N GLU A 92 -9.31 25.32 -3.93
CA GLU A 92 -8.49 25.42 -5.14
C GLU A 92 -9.35 25.37 -6.41
N LYS A 93 -9.12 26.34 -7.31
CA LYS A 93 -9.82 26.45 -8.59
C LYS A 93 -9.06 25.84 -9.75
N GLU A 94 -7.78 25.58 -9.56
CA GLU A 94 -6.88 25.02 -10.55
C GLU A 94 -6.15 23.83 -9.95
N CYS A 95 -5.87 22.83 -10.78
CA CYS A 95 -5.08 21.66 -10.41
C CYS A 95 -4.06 21.43 -11.52
N PRO A 96 -2.85 22.01 -11.41
CA PRO A 96 -1.85 21.94 -12.45
C PRO A 96 -1.39 20.49 -12.73
N SER A 97 -0.94 20.27 -13.95
CA SER A 97 -0.29 19.03 -14.36
C SER A 97 1.18 18.99 -13.92
N GLY A 98 1.68 17.80 -13.62
CA GLY A 98 3.09 17.55 -13.31
C GLY A 98 3.43 17.38 -11.83
N ARG A 99 4.64 16.87 -11.58
CA ARG A 99 5.13 16.45 -10.25
C ARG A 99 5.35 17.57 -9.24
N ALA A 100 5.38 18.82 -9.67
CA ALA A 100 6.17 19.81 -8.95
C ALA A 100 5.56 20.39 -7.67
N THR A 101 4.25 20.26 -7.37
CA THR A 101 3.69 21.15 -6.37
C THR A 101 2.59 20.60 -5.45
N TYR A 102 2.10 19.39 -5.63
CA TYR A 102 0.92 18.95 -4.86
C TYR A 102 1.23 17.79 -3.93
N PRO A 103 0.90 17.97 -2.65
CA PRO A 103 1.23 16.99 -1.63
C PRO A 103 0.26 15.80 -1.56
N LEU A 104 -0.84 15.80 -2.33
CA LEU A 104 -1.87 14.77 -2.21
C LEU A 104 -1.99 13.93 -3.49
N LEU A 105 -1.60 12.66 -3.38
CA LEU A 105 -1.85 11.65 -4.40
C LEU A 105 -3.22 11.02 -4.16
N LEU A 106 -4.11 11.01 -5.16
CA LEU A 106 -5.42 10.36 -5.04
C LEU A 106 -5.35 8.90 -5.52
N GLU A 107 -5.75 8.01 -4.64
CA GLU A 107 -5.84 6.57 -4.92
C GLU A 107 -7.28 6.09 -4.75
N PHE A 108 -7.77 5.32 -5.69
CA PHE A 108 -9.05 4.64 -5.54
C PHE A 108 -8.83 3.23 -5.01
N ARG A 109 -9.61 2.83 -4.00
CA ARG A 109 -9.65 1.42 -3.61
C ARG A 109 -10.22 0.60 -4.76
N ARG A 110 -9.76 -0.63 -4.87
CA ARG A 110 -10.33 -1.57 -5.84
C ARG A 110 -11.85 -1.66 -5.66
N GLY A 111 -12.59 -1.34 -6.72
CA GLY A 111 -14.04 -1.30 -6.72
C GLY A 111 -14.66 0.03 -6.30
N SER A 112 -13.86 1.06 -5.97
CA SER A 112 -14.31 2.44 -5.75
C SER A 112 -13.98 3.37 -6.92
N GLU A 113 -13.35 2.82 -7.96
CA GLU A 113 -13.01 3.56 -9.17
C GLU A 113 -14.28 4.11 -9.84
N PRO A 114 -14.22 5.34 -10.39
CA PRO A 114 -15.34 5.92 -11.09
C PRO A 114 -15.74 5.06 -12.30
N PRO A 115 -17.05 4.85 -12.55
CA PRO A 115 -17.51 4.16 -13.76
C PRO A 115 -16.96 4.85 -15.02
N GLY A 116 -16.37 4.08 -15.92
CA GLY A 116 -15.79 4.60 -17.17
C GLY A 116 -14.42 5.27 -17.02
N ILE A 117 -13.87 5.35 -15.81
CA ILE A 117 -12.51 5.84 -15.56
C ILE A 117 -11.68 4.68 -15.00
N GLY A 118 -11.10 3.90 -15.87
CA GLY A 118 -10.22 2.78 -15.54
C GLY A 118 -8.80 2.97 -16.07
N ALA A 119 -8.00 1.92 -16.02
CA ALA A 119 -6.62 1.94 -16.54
C ALA A 119 -6.57 2.39 -18.01
N ASP A 120 -7.57 2.02 -18.81
CA ASP A 120 -7.63 2.31 -20.25
C ASP A 120 -8.23 3.69 -20.57
N THR A 121 -8.63 4.49 -19.56
CA THR A 121 -9.13 5.85 -19.82
C THR A 121 -7.98 6.75 -20.23
N PRO A 122 -8.15 7.56 -21.29
CA PRO A 122 -7.13 8.51 -21.70
C PRO A 122 -6.68 9.43 -20.55
N LEU A 123 -5.41 9.81 -20.55
CA LEU A 123 -4.77 10.62 -19.51
C LEU A 123 -4.98 12.12 -19.77
N GLY A 124 -4.70 12.94 -18.76
CA GLY A 124 -4.78 14.41 -18.87
C GLY A 124 -6.17 14.97 -18.54
N GLY A 125 -7.11 14.14 -18.05
CA GLY A 125 -8.44 14.62 -17.63
C GLY A 125 -8.40 15.39 -16.30
N LEU A 126 -9.27 16.40 -16.19
CA LEU A 126 -9.54 17.13 -14.96
C LEU A 126 -10.98 16.92 -14.53
N TYR A 127 -11.19 16.51 -13.30
CA TYR A 127 -12.48 16.14 -12.75
C TYR A 127 -12.75 16.90 -11.44
N ALA A 128 -13.98 17.39 -11.26
CA ALA A 128 -14.45 17.77 -9.94
C ALA A 128 -14.92 16.52 -9.19
N VAL A 129 -14.46 16.32 -7.97
CA VAL A 129 -14.75 15.13 -7.17
C VAL A 129 -15.24 15.49 -5.78
N ASP A 130 -16.18 14.68 -5.28
CA ASP A 130 -16.69 14.69 -3.91
C ASP A 130 -16.68 13.24 -3.41
N PHE A 131 -16.01 12.96 -2.29
CA PHE A 131 -15.84 11.59 -1.80
C PHE A 131 -15.62 11.53 -0.30
N ILE A 132 -15.78 10.35 0.28
CA ILE A 132 -15.28 9.98 1.61
C ILE A 132 -13.97 9.24 1.42
N GLY A 133 -12.94 9.63 2.16
CA GLY A 133 -11.63 9.01 2.05
C GLY A 133 -10.74 9.28 3.25
N ARG A 134 -9.61 8.57 3.29
CA ARG A 134 -8.61 8.62 4.35
C ARG A 134 -7.28 9.09 3.80
N ARG A 135 -6.63 9.98 4.53
CA ARG A 135 -5.28 10.46 4.22
C ARG A 135 -4.25 9.70 5.05
N THR A 136 -3.05 9.50 4.51
CA THR A 136 -1.92 8.98 5.28
C THR A 136 -1.60 9.89 6.46
N ALA A 137 -1.29 9.29 7.63
CA ALA A 137 -1.03 10.04 8.86
C ALA A 137 0.30 10.80 8.82
N HIS A 138 1.25 10.35 8.01
CA HIS A 138 2.58 10.92 7.89
C HIS A 138 2.83 11.40 6.46
N GLY A 139 3.64 12.45 6.33
CA GLY A 139 4.26 12.80 5.06
C GLY A 139 5.30 11.75 4.67
N GLY A 140 5.53 11.60 3.38
CA GLY A 140 6.47 10.62 2.85
C GLY A 140 6.49 10.63 1.33
N ILE A 141 7.07 9.58 0.77
CA ILE A 141 7.05 9.34 -0.67
C ILE A 141 6.00 8.28 -0.93
N TYR A 142 4.96 8.63 -1.69
CA TYR A 142 3.84 7.76 -2.02
C TYR A 142 3.71 7.62 -3.53
N GLY A 143 3.17 6.49 -3.97
CA GLY A 143 3.13 6.12 -5.38
C GLY A 143 4.54 6.13 -5.99
N ASP A 144 4.68 6.57 -7.21
CA ASP A 144 5.97 6.67 -7.92
C ASP A 144 6.80 7.90 -7.50
N GLY A 145 6.67 8.34 -6.26
CA GLY A 145 7.38 9.50 -5.72
C GLY A 145 6.70 10.84 -6.03
N ALA A 146 5.45 10.80 -6.48
CA ALA A 146 4.73 11.99 -6.94
C ALA A 146 4.05 12.78 -5.82
N GLY A 147 3.77 12.16 -4.65
CA GLY A 147 3.02 12.80 -3.57
C GLY A 147 3.72 12.77 -2.23
N ALA A 148 3.56 13.86 -1.46
CA ALA A 148 3.99 13.93 -0.06
C ALA A 148 3.01 13.22 0.91
N GLN A 149 1.79 12.98 0.50
CA GLN A 149 0.78 12.17 1.19
C GLN A 149 -0.13 11.48 0.18
N ALA A 150 -0.69 10.33 0.56
CA ALA A 150 -1.72 9.65 -0.21
C ALA A 150 -3.10 9.87 0.43
N LEU A 151 -4.10 10.01 -0.40
CA LEU A 151 -5.51 10.15 -0.06
C LEU A 151 -6.28 9.03 -0.75
N VAL A 152 -6.72 8.06 0.05
CA VAL A 152 -7.39 6.85 -0.46
C VAL A 152 -8.90 7.07 -0.42
N VAL A 153 -9.55 6.91 -1.58
CA VAL A 153 -11.00 7.02 -1.72
C VAL A 153 -11.67 5.75 -1.22
N ASP A 154 -12.43 5.87 -0.14
CA ASP A 154 -13.25 4.77 0.39
C ASP A 154 -14.61 4.68 -0.32
N ARG A 155 -15.21 5.83 -0.64
CA ARG A 155 -16.49 5.92 -1.34
C ARG A 155 -16.60 7.22 -2.12
N LEU A 156 -16.76 7.10 -3.43
CA LEU A 156 -17.07 8.22 -4.31
C LEU A 156 -18.54 8.64 -4.10
N ILE A 157 -18.78 9.95 -3.96
CA ILE A 157 -20.13 10.56 -3.86
C ILE A 157 -20.53 11.10 -5.22
N SER A 158 -19.66 11.91 -5.83
CA SER A 158 -19.89 12.43 -7.19
C SER A 158 -18.58 12.69 -7.90
N ILE A 159 -18.64 12.65 -9.22
CA ILE A 159 -17.57 13.03 -10.13
C ILE A 159 -18.18 13.71 -11.35
N SER A 160 -17.55 14.78 -11.82
CA SER A 160 -17.91 15.43 -13.09
C SER A 160 -16.64 15.85 -13.81
N GLU A 161 -16.63 15.61 -15.11
CA GLU A 161 -15.53 16.04 -15.98
C GLU A 161 -15.55 17.57 -16.15
N ILE A 162 -14.38 18.20 -16.04
CA ILE A 162 -14.16 19.64 -16.28
C ILE A 162 -13.39 19.81 -17.59
N GLU A 163 -12.30 19.04 -17.75
CA GLU A 163 -11.50 18.99 -18.97
C GLU A 163 -11.41 17.56 -19.45
N ALA A 164 -11.76 17.33 -20.71
CA ALA A 164 -11.65 16.01 -21.32
C ALA A 164 -10.19 15.57 -21.41
N PRO A 165 -9.93 14.26 -21.28
CA PRO A 165 -8.60 13.71 -21.55
C PRO A 165 -8.13 14.06 -22.96
N ARG A 166 -6.82 14.32 -23.11
CA ARG A 166 -6.23 14.55 -24.42
C ARG A 166 -6.27 13.26 -25.24
N LYS A 167 -6.85 13.34 -26.42
CA LYS A 167 -6.74 12.25 -27.41
C LYS A 167 -5.36 12.40 -28.07
N GLU A 168 -4.51 11.41 -27.90
CA GLU A 168 -3.30 11.24 -28.67
C GLU A 168 -3.61 10.82 -30.12
#